data_faee62c2fd320b5362b94277aff80e19
#
_entry.id   faee62c2fd320b5362b94277aff80e19
#
_cell.length_a   1.000
_cell.length_b   1.000
_cell.length_c   1.000
_cell.angle_alpha   90.00
_cell.angle_beta   90.00
_cell.angle_gamma   90.00
#
_symmetry.space_group_name_H-M   'P 1'
#
loop_
_entity.id
_entity.type
_entity.pdbx_description
1 polymer ?
#
loop_
_entity_poly.entity_id
_entity_poly.type
_entity_poly.pdbx_seq_one_letter_code
_entity_poly.pdbx_strand_id
1 'polypeptide(L)'
;MRFLSIFLIFSLTGISVAETSEQYVVRSEFMFCKYNEGKGYNDVVEQSKQYQKFLEEKGLKYTRYVMTPIWAGEQEYDYVLSGNWPDGQEQYREWGAYLNEYPQWLAEQDIDVSQAGTCSASVSMRNHAVMRIRINQDDYDRINFVDLRNCNFTENASMSDLKTFYVEYERANRDFGREGFGINLFTPYRGFDTDINFDFVNMTYWYNAEKRSEMIASYREWNDFITKTNLPEERQSLIEGCSPPKTWASEWIFSTGR
;
A
#
# COMPACT_ATOMS: atom_id res chain seq x y z
N MET A 1 -68.65 18.90 -23.74
CA MET A 1 -67.42 18.13 -23.90
C MET A 1 -66.39 18.61 -22.86
N ARG A 2 -66.14 17.86 -21.80
CA ARG A 2 -65.19 18.19 -20.76
C ARG A 2 -63.93 17.36 -21.01
N PHE A 3 -62.79 18.01 -21.32
CA PHE A 3 -61.49 17.36 -21.41
C PHE A 3 -60.90 17.18 -20.02
N LEU A 4 -60.71 15.93 -19.63
CA LEU A 4 -60.02 15.55 -18.41
C LEU A 4 -58.52 15.45 -18.74
N SER A 5 -57.74 16.40 -18.26
CA SER A 5 -56.25 16.32 -18.34
C SER A 5 -55.73 15.45 -17.21
N ILE A 6 -55.25 14.30 -17.55
CA ILE A 6 -54.51 13.40 -16.61
C ILE A 6 -53.09 13.89 -16.53
N PHE A 7 -52.68 14.48 -15.37
CA PHE A 7 -51.30 14.76 -15.03
C PHE A 7 -50.67 13.45 -14.54
N LEU A 8 -49.81 12.88 -15.37
CA LEU A 8 -48.91 11.77 -14.94
C LEU A 8 -47.75 12.41 -14.16
N ILE A 9 -47.78 12.25 -12.83
CA ILE A 9 -46.64 12.57 -11.96
C ILE A 9 -45.66 11.41 -12.06
N PHE A 10 -44.59 11.61 -12.85
CA PHE A 10 -43.41 10.75 -12.79
C PHE A 10 -42.66 11.07 -11.50
N SER A 11 -42.86 10.22 -10.47
CA SER A 11 -41.95 10.19 -9.31
C SER A 11 -40.63 9.60 -9.77
N LEU A 12 -39.67 10.48 -10.04
CA LEU A 12 -38.25 10.14 -10.13
C LEU A 12 -37.81 9.72 -8.73
N THR A 13 -37.92 8.43 -8.43
CA THR A 13 -37.14 7.82 -7.34
C THR A 13 -35.69 7.91 -7.78
N GLY A 14 -35.00 8.94 -7.30
CA GLY A 14 -33.57 9.04 -7.41
C GLY A 14 -32.96 7.82 -6.74
N ILE A 15 -32.49 6.86 -7.52
CA ILE A 15 -31.52 5.87 -7.07
C ILE A 15 -30.29 6.69 -6.72
N SER A 16 -30.13 7.03 -5.46
CA SER A 16 -28.88 7.48 -4.90
C SER A 16 -27.91 6.27 -5.03
N VAL A 17 -27.26 6.18 -6.16
CA VAL A 17 -26.03 5.39 -6.27
C VAL A 17 -25.12 6.06 -5.29
N ALA A 18 -24.87 5.43 -4.14
CA ALA A 18 -23.78 5.79 -3.28
C ALA A 18 -22.52 5.66 -4.15
N GLU A 19 -22.06 6.76 -4.70
CA GLU A 19 -20.70 6.91 -5.18
C GLU A 19 -19.81 6.61 -3.97
N THR A 20 -19.47 5.34 -3.78
CA THR A 20 -18.29 4.98 -3.03
C THR A 20 -17.15 5.58 -3.83
N SER A 21 -16.77 6.79 -3.46
CA SER A 21 -15.84 7.61 -4.22
C SER A 21 -14.49 6.88 -4.29
N GLU A 22 -14.26 6.09 -5.34
CA GLU A 22 -12.93 5.55 -5.71
C GLU A 22 -11.87 6.67 -5.73
N GLN A 23 -12.32 7.90 -5.79
CA GLN A 23 -11.55 9.12 -5.81
C GLN A 23 -10.65 9.30 -4.58
N TYR A 24 -11.03 8.78 -3.41
CA TYR A 24 -10.27 8.96 -2.16
C TYR A 24 -9.53 7.70 -1.68
N VAL A 25 -9.51 6.65 -2.48
CA VAL A 25 -8.72 5.46 -2.14
C VAL A 25 -7.26 5.69 -2.51
N VAL A 26 -6.38 5.59 -1.52
CA VAL A 26 -4.93 5.65 -1.71
C VAL A 26 -4.53 4.65 -2.80
N ARG A 27 -3.71 5.11 -3.75
CA ARG A 27 -3.13 4.25 -4.78
C ARG A 27 -1.68 3.94 -4.41
N SER A 28 -1.31 2.70 -4.62
CA SER A 28 0.08 2.26 -4.46
C SER A 28 0.59 1.61 -5.74
N GLU A 29 1.87 1.78 -6.01
CA GLU A 29 2.55 1.02 -7.04
C GLU A 29 3.71 0.23 -6.45
N PHE A 30 4.06 -0.84 -7.14
CA PHE A 30 5.25 -1.62 -6.88
C PHE A 30 5.95 -1.89 -8.21
N MET A 31 7.13 -1.34 -8.39
CA MET A 31 7.97 -1.54 -9.57
C MET A 31 9.12 -2.47 -9.21
N PHE A 32 9.23 -3.60 -9.91
CA PHE A 32 10.21 -4.65 -9.67
C PHE A 32 11.44 -4.40 -10.55
N CYS A 33 12.58 -4.11 -9.93
CA CYS A 33 13.73 -3.54 -10.60
C CYS A 33 15.03 -4.32 -10.33
N LYS A 34 15.95 -4.28 -11.30
CA LYS A 34 17.35 -4.72 -11.14
C LYS A 34 18.28 -3.51 -11.19
N TYR A 35 19.38 -3.57 -10.45
CA TYR A 35 20.42 -2.57 -10.60
C TYR A 35 21.06 -2.68 -11.97
N ASN A 36 21.36 -1.54 -12.58
CA ASN A 36 22.18 -1.49 -13.78
C ASN A 36 23.66 -1.76 -13.44
N GLU A 37 24.45 -2.13 -14.42
CA GLU A 37 25.87 -2.45 -14.22
C GLU A 37 26.62 -1.31 -13.51
N GLY A 38 27.34 -1.65 -12.45
CA GLY A 38 28.08 -0.70 -11.60
C GLY A 38 27.22 0.20 -10.71
N LYS A 39 25.89 -0.01 -10.67
CA LYS A 39 24.95 0.73 -9.82
C LYS A 39 24.52 -0.08 -8.60
N GLY A 40 23.97 0.58 -7.60
CA GLY A 40 23.49 -0.04 -6.38
C GLY A 40 22.48 0.80 -5.64
N TYR A 41 22.20 0.40 -4.41
CA TYR A 41 21.17 1.03 -3.57
C TYR A 41 21.31 2.56 -3.46
N ASN A 42 22.53 3.07 -3.24
CA ASN A 42 22.76 4.50 -3.08
C ASN A 42 22.43 5.30 -4.35
N ASP A 43 22.69 4.71 -5.54
CA ASP A 43 22.33 5.34 -6.82
C ASP A 43 20.81 5.44 -6.98
N VAL A 44 20.05 4.41 -6.53
CA VAL A 44 18.57 4.42 -6.52
C VAL A 44 18.03 5.50 -5.59
N VAL A 45 18.63 5.65 -4.40
CA VAL A 45 18.25 6.69 -3.44
C VAL A 45 18.50 8.07 -4.02
N GLU A 46 19.67 8.29 -4.64
CA GLU A 46 20.01 9.59 -5.25
C GLU A 46 19.10 9.92 -6.44
N GLN A 47 18.85 8.97 -7.33
CA GLN A 47 17.88 9.14 -8.41
C GLN A 47 16.48 9.46 -7.88
N SER A 48 16.06 8.83 -6.77
CA SER A 48 14.78 9.12 -6.13
C SER A 48 14.69 10.54 -5.58
N LYS A 49 15.79 11.09 -5.05
CA LYS A 49 15.85 12.49 -4.59
C LYS A 49 15.79 13.49 -5.75
N GLN A 50 16.38 13.16 -6.90
CA GLN A 50 16.24 13.97 -8.12
C GLN A 50 14.78 14.00 -8.57
N TYR A 51 14.12 12.84 -8.55
CA TYR A 51 12.70 12.74 -8.85
C TYR A 51 11.81 13.52 -7.85
N GLN A 52 12.18 13.53 -6.58
CA GLN A 52 11.52 14.35 -5.56
C GLN A 52 11.51 15.83 -5.95
N LYS A 53 12.66 16.40 -6.40
CA LYS A 53 12.75 17.81 -6.82
C LYS A 53 11.79 18.12 -7.96
N PHE A 54 11.75 17.25 -8.97
CA PHE A 54 10.81 17.39 -10.08
C PHE A 54 9.35 17.44 -9.58
N LEU A 55 8.95 16.50 -8.70
CA LEU A 55 7.60 16.46 -8.17
C LEU A 55 7.24 17.69 -7.33
N GLU A 56 8.19 18.20 -6.53
CA GLU A 56 8.02 19.42 -5.72
C GLU A 56 7.80 20.65 -6.61
N GLU A 57 8.60 20.80 -7.69
CA GLU A 57 8.46 21.89 -8.66
C GLU A 57 7.11 21.83 -9.38
N LYS A 58 6.58 20.63 -9.64
CA LYS A 58 5.26 20.43 -10.29
C LYS A 58 4.08 20.46 -9.30
N GLY A 59 4.33 20.55 -7.98
CA GLY A 59 3.29 20.52 -6.96
C GLY A 59 2.51 19.21 -6.93
N LEU A 60 3.18 18.09 -7.24
CA LEU A 60 2.61 16.74 -7.28
C LEU A 60 2.79 16.03 -5.94
N LYS A 61 1.80 15.23 -5.56
CA LYS A 61 1.76 14.50 -4.27
C LYS A 61 2.11 13.04 -4.48
N TYR A 62 3.25 12.64 -3.92
CA TYR A 62 3.73 11.27 -4.02
C TYR A 62 4.65 10.93 -2.83
N THR A 63 4.60 9.67 -2.41
CA THR A 63 5.52 9.14 -1.40
C THR A 63 6.28 7.96 -1.98
N ARG A 64 7.59 7.92 -1.80
CA ARG A 64 8.45 6.84 -2.31
C ARG A 64 9.16 6.08 -1.21
N TYR A 65 9.16 4.75 -1.37
CA TYR A 65 9.95 3.81 -0.60
C TYR A 65 10.84 2.99 -1.54
N VAL A 66 11.99 2.56 -1.01
CA VAL A 66 12.81 1.51 -1.63
C VAL A 66 12.76 0.29 -0.73
N MET A 67 12.38 -0.85 -1.29
CA MET A 67 12.28 -2.11 -0.58
C MET A 67 13.32 -3.09 -1.11
N THR A 68 14.08 -3.74 -0.22
CA THR A 68 15.06 -4.76 -0.58
C THR A 68 14.70 -6.09 0.10
N PRO A 69 14.84 -7.25 -0.60
CA PRO A 69 14.45 -8.54 -0.04
C PRO A 69 15.39 -8.95 1.09
N ILE A 70 14.83 -9.49 2.18
CA ILE A 70 15.59 -10.12 3.30
C ILE A 70 15.30 -11.61 3.31
N TRP A 71 14.05 -12.00 3.56
CA TRP A 71 13.57 -13.39 3.54
C TRP A 71 12.39 -13.48 2.57
N ALA A 72 12.69 -13.32 1.29
CA ALA A 72 11.66 -13.24 0.23
C ALA A 72 11.71 -14.45 -0.74
N GLY A 73 12.63 -15.41 -0.53
CA GLY A 73 12.91 -16.50 -1.46
C GLY A 73 13.70 -16.00 -2.69
N GLU A 74 13.80 -16.82 -3.72
CA GLU A 74 14.42 -16.41 -4.98
C GLU A 74 13.56 -15.31 -5.63
N GLN A 75 14.20 -14.24 -6.08
CA GLN A 75 13.59 -13.13 -6.76
C GLN A 75 14.34 -12.84 -8.07
N GLU A 76 13.60 -12.49 -9.11
CA GLU A 76 14.17 -12.06 -10.40
C GLU A 76 14.60 -10.58 -10.40
N TYR A 77 14.46 -9.87 -9.27
CA TYR A 77 14.73 -8.45 -9.09
C TYR A 77 15.52 -8.20 -7.80
N ASP A 78 16.27 -7.11 -7.77
CA ASP A 78 17.15 -6.76 -6.66
C ASP A 78 16.44 -5.86 -5.63
N TYR A 79 15.48 -5.03 -6.09
CA TYR A 79 14.73 -4.12 -5.25
C TYR A 79 13.34 -3.82 -5.84
N VAL A 80 12.49 -3.26 -5.01
CA VAL A 80 11.18 -2.75 -5.41
C VAL A 80 11.11 -1.26 -5.09
N LEU A 81 10.77 -0.44 -6.08
CA LEU A 81 10.31 0.92 -5.81
C LEU A 81 8.83 0.84 -5.47
N SER A 82 8.48 1.25 -4.27
CA SER A 82 7.08 1.36 -3.86
C SER A 82 6.69 2.82 -3.73
N GLY A 83 5.56 3.17 -4.31
CA GLY A 83 5.03 4.53 -4.32
C GLY A 83 3.58 4.61 -3.88
N ASN A 84 3.19 5.76 -3.30
CA ASN A 84 1.81 6.00 -2.90
C ASN A 84 1.35 7.38 -3.34
N TRP A 85 0.15 7.45 -3.89
CA TRP A 85 -0.60 8.68 -4.15
C TRP A 85 -1.80 8.77 -3.23
N PRO A 86 -2.22 9.98 -2.81
CA PRO A 86 -3.41 10.14 -1.97
C PRO A 86 -4.68 9.59 -2.61
N ASP A 87 -4.75 9.59 -3.95
CA ASP A 87 -5.89 9.10 -4.71
C ASP A 87 -5.51 8.79 -6.17
N GLY A 88 -6.50 8.34 -6.96
CA GLY A 88 -6.31 8.03 -8.37
C GLY A 88 -6.11 9.25 -9.27
N GLN A 89 -6.58 10.44 -8.88
CA GLN A 89 -6.37 11.66 -9.64
C GLN A 89 -4.89 12.09 -9.59
N GLU A 90 -4.29 12.10 -8.40
CA GLU A 90 -2.87 12.38 -8.24
C GLU A 90 -1.99 11.33 -8.92
N GLN A 91 -2.37 10.05 -8.90
CA GLN A 91 -1.66 9.01 -9.64
C GLN A 91 -1.54 9.35 -11.14
N TYR A 92 -2.64 9.71 -11.79
CA TYR A 92 -2.62 10.01 -13.23
C TYR A 92 -2.01 11.37 -13.56
N ARG A 93 -2.10 12.35 -12.66
CA ARG A 93 -1.39 13.64 -12.82
C ARG A 93 0.12 13.44 -12.79
N GLU A 94 0.61 12.69 -11.81
CA GLU A 94 2.03 12.39 -11.66
C GLU A 94 2.55 11.57 -12.86
N TRP A 95 1.87 10.48 -13.24
CA TRP A 95 2.24 9.69 -14.41
C TRP A 95 2.22 10.53 -15.71
N GLY A 96 1.26 11.44 -15.85
CA GLY A 96 1.21 12.37 -16.98
C GLY A 96 2.43 13.28 -17.04
N ALA A 97 2.83 13.87 -15.91
CA ALA A 97 4.03 14.70 -15.81
C ALA A 97 5.32 13.86 -16.03
N TYR A 98 5.39 12.67 -15.45
CA TYR A 98 6.53 11.77 -15.65
C TYR A 98 6.76 11.44 -17.12
N LEU A 99 5.73 11.07 -17.86
CA LEU A 99 5.85 10.67 -19.26
C LEU A 99 6.12 11.83 -20.21
N ASN A 100 5.56 13.02 -19.93
CA ASN A 100 5.60 14.14 -20.89
C ASN A 100 6.62 15.22 -20.52
N GLU A 101 6.99 15.37 -19.26
CA GLU A 101 7.77 16.49 -18.78
C GLU A 101 9.09 16.10 -18.10
N TYR A 102 9.14 14.96 -17.42
CA TYR A 102 10.34 14.57 -16.66
C TYR A 102 11.61 14.40 -17.51
N PRO A 103 11.57 13.79 -18.72
CA PRO A 103 12.75 13.68 -19.57
C PRO A 103 13.33 15.03 -20.00
N GLN A 104 12.45 16.00 -20.30
CA GLN A 104 12.87 17.37 -20.66
C GLN A 104 13.46 18.09 -19.44
N TRP A 105 12.81 17.95 -18.27
CA TRP A 105 13.28 18.54 -17.02
C TRP A 105 14.70 18.04 -16.67
N LEU A 106 14.97 16.75 -16.80
CA LEU A 106 16.31 16.19 -16.59
C LEU A 106 17.34 16.81 -17.52
N ALA A 107 17.01 16.97 -18.80
CA ALA A 107 17.88 17.60 -19.78
C ALA A 107 18.17 19.07 -19.45
N GLU A 108 17.18 19.82 -19.00
CA GLU A 108 17.33 21.23 -18.59
C GLU A 108 18.18 21.40 -17.32
N GLN A 109 18.20 20.39 -16.43
CA GLN A 109 19.00 20.38 -15.21
C GLN A 109 20.43 19.84 -15.43
N ASP A 110 20.80 19.44 -16.65
CA ASP A 110 22.06 18.76 -16.99
C ASP A 110 22.32 17.52 -16.10
N ILE A 111 21.24 16.81 -15.76
CA ILE A 111 21.32 15.60 -14.93
C ILE A 111 21.58 14.40 -15.84
N ASP A 112 22.69 13.70 -15.56
CA ASP A 112 22.97 12.42 -16.23
C ASP A 112 21.88 11.40 -15.90
N VAL A 113 21.18 10.99 -16.93
CA VAL A 113 20.09 9.99 -16.88
C VAL A 113 20.58 8.55 -16.83
N SER A 114 21.84 8.28 -16.46
CA SER A 114 22.24 6.91 -16.21
C SER A 114 21.35 6.31 -15.10
N GLN A 115 20.31 5.58 -15.54
CA GLN A 115 19.35 5.02 -14.62
C GLN A 115 20.03 4.07 -13.63
N ALA A 116 19.73 4.23 -12.35
CA ALA A 116 20.26 3.38 -11.29
C ALA A 116 19.81 1.91 -11.46
N GLY A 117 18.68 1.69 -12.12
CA GLY A 117 18.17 0.37 -12.40
C GLY A 117 17.13 0.34 -13.51
N THR A 118 16.76 -0.86 -13.91
CA THR A 118 15.73 -1.14 -14.91
C THR A 118 14.62 -1.96 -14.27
N CYS A 119 13.37 -1.50 -14.39
CA CYS A 119 12.20 -2.17 -13.85
C CYS A 119 11.52 -3.02 -14.94
N SER A 120 11.35 -4.31 -14.68
CA SER A 120 10.77 -5.28 -15.64
C SER A 120 9.24 -5.34 -15.57
N ALA A 121 8.68 -4.99 -14.42
CA ALA A 121 7.23 -5.02 -14.20
C ALA A 121 6.83 -3.93 -13.21
N SER A 122 5.57 -3.49 -13.31
CA SER A 122 4.95 -2.53 -12.42
C SER A 122 3.49 -2.91 -12.23
N VAL A 123 3.04 -2.91 -10.98
CA VAL A 123 1.65 -3.15 -10.62
C VAL A 123 1.11 -2.00 -9.79
N SER A 124 -0.14 -1.64 -10.02
CA SER A 124 -0.87 -0.65 -9.22
C SER A 124 -1.96 -1.33 -8.39
N MET A 125 -2.09 -0.92 -7.14
CA MET A 125 -3.02 -1.48 -6.17
C MET A 125 -3.84 -0.38 -5.47
N ARG A 126 -5.04 -0.73 -5.03
CA ARG A 126 -5.78 0.07 -4.05
C ARG A 126 -5.25 -0.25 -2.67
N ASN A 127 -4.86 0.78 -1.93
CA ASN A 127 -4.27 0.65 -0.60
C ASN A 127 -5.28 1.04 0.48
N HIS A 128 -5.57 0.12 1.37
CA HIS A 128 -6.46 0.28 2.51
C HIS A 128 -5.65 0.19 3.80
N ALA A 129 -5.36 1.33 4.42
CA ALA A 129 -4.75 1.36 5.74
C ALA A 129 -5.80 0.96 6.79
N VAL A 130 -5.70 -0.27 7.30
CA VAL A 130 -6.73 -0.85 8.18
C VAL A 130 -6.36 -0.79 9.66
N MET A 131 -5.07 -0.70 9.98
CA MET A 131 -4.60 -0.62 11.36
C MET A 131 -3.31 0.20 11.46
N ARG A 132 -3.20 1.05 12.51
CA ARG A 132 -2.00 1.83 12.80
C ARG A 132 -1.85 2.07 14.31
N ILE A 133 -0.96 1.33 14.95
CA ILE A 133 -0.62 1.52 16.34
C ILE A 133 0.78 2.15 16.41
N ARG A 134 0.80 3.48 16.42
CA ARG A 134 2.03 4.28 16.32
C ARG A 134 2.76 4.34 17.66
N ILE A 135 4.07 4.51 17.59
CA ILE A 135 4.95 4.98 18.65
C ILE A 135 5.30 6.45 18.41
N ASN A 136 6.16 7.03 19.24
CA ASN A 136 6.70 8.36 18.98
C ASN A 136 7.46 8.34 17.62
N GLN A 137 7.31 9.38 16.83
CA GLN A 137 7.95 9.48 15.52
C GLN A 137 9.48 9.53 15.62
N ASP A 138 10.03 10.05 16.70
CA ASP A 138 11.47 10.12 16.95
C ASP A 138 12.10 8.72 17.16
N ASP A 139 11.26 7.71 17.47
CA ASP A 139 11.67 6.32 17.68
C ASP A 139 11.57 5.47 16.38
N TYR A 140 11.25 6.10 15.23
CA TYR A 140 11.17 5.38 13.96
C TYR A 140 12.57 5.09 13.41
N ASP A 141 12.79 3.83 13.05
CA ASP A 141 13.99 3.48 12.27
C ASP A 141 13.91 4.06 10.85
N ARG A 142 15.06 4.41 10.28
CA ARG A 142 15.17 4.82 8.88
C ARG A 142 14.78 3.69 7.92
N ILE A 143 15.15 2.46 8.28
CA ILE A 143 14.83 1.24 7.52
C ILE A 143 13.91 0.38 8.39
N ASN A 144 12.73 0.08 7.88
CA ASN A 144 11.70 -0.68 8.57
C ASN A 144 11.59 -2.09 8.00
N PHE A 145 11.09 -3.02 8.81
CA PHE A 145 10.70 -4.34 8.33
C PHE A 145 9.27 -4.31 7.79
N VAL A 146 9.06 -5.03 6.68
CA VAL A 146 7.74 -5.20 6.06
C VAL A 146 7.56 -6.68 5.72
N ASP A 147 6.46 -7.27 6.15
CA ASP A 147 6.05 -8.62 5.75
C ASP A 147 4.88 -8.53 4.79
N LEU A 148 5.00 -9.18 3.63
CA LEU A 148 3.97 -9.27 2.60
C LEU A 148 3.44 -10.70 2.51
N ARG A 149 2.11 -10.85 2.40
CA ARG A 149 1.43 -12.12 2.19
C ARG A 149 0.32 -11.95 1.16
N ASN A 150 0.25 -12.82 0.18
CA ASN A 150 -0.90 -12.94 -0.70
C ASN A 150 -1.98 -13.73 0.02
N CYS A 151 -3.20 -13.21 0.07
CA CYS A 151 -4.31 -13.79 0.80
C CYS A 151 -5.56 -13.89 -0.05
N ASN A 152 -6.43 -14.85 0.29
CA ASN A 152 -7.75 -15.03 -0.33
C ASN A 152 -8.86 -14.86 0.70
N PHE A 153 -9.98 -14.29 0.24
CA PHE A 153 -11.21 -14.25 1.03
C PHE A 153 -11.89 -15.62 1.06
N THR A 154 -12.65 -15.88 2.10
CA THR A 154 -13.70 -16.90 2.04
C THR A 154 -14.79 -16.45 1.07
N GLU A 155 -15.63 -17.39 0.62
CA GLU A 155 -16.65 -17.18 -0.43
C GLU A 155 -17.57 -15.96 -0.20
N ASN A 156 -17.91 -15.67 1.06
CA ASN A 156 -18.87 -14.61 1.41
C ASN A 156 -18.21 -13.38 2.06
N ALA A 157 -16.89 -13.34 2.16
CA ALA A 157 -16.18 -12.23 2.79
C ALA A 157 -15.81 -11.14 1.79
N SER A 158 -15.70 -9.93 2.30
CA SER A 158 -15.35 -8.74 1.52
C SER A 158 -14.27 -7.89 2.22
N MET A 159 -13.69 -6.96 1.46
CA MET A 159 -12.79 -5.95 2.02
C MET A 159 -13.45 -5.10 3.12
N SER A 160 -14.77 -4.89 3.05
CA SER A 160 -15.52 -4.15 4.07
C SER A 160 -15.55 -4.90 5.40
N ASP A 161 -15.81 -6.21 5.34
CA ASP A 161 -15.85 -7.06 6.53
C ASP A 161 -14.46 -7.12 7.18
N LEU A 162 -13.43 -7.26 6.35
CA LEU A 162 -12.05 -7.30 6.83
C LEU A 162 -11.61 -5.97 7.47
N LYS A 163 -12.07 -4.83 6.95
CA LYS A 163 -11.85 -3.53 7.60
C LYS A 163 -12.50 -3.46 8.98
N THR A 164 -13.73 -3.97 9.11
CA THR A 164 -14.45 -4.03 10.38
C THR A 164 -13.70 -4.90 11.39
N PHE A 165 -13.27 -6.10 10.97
CA PHE A 165 -12.42 -6.98 11.77
C PHE A 165 -11.16 -6.27 12.30
N TYR A 166 -10.45 -5.53 11.45
CA TYR A 166 -9.21 -4.87 11.87
C TYR A 166 -9.42 -3.74 12.88
N VAL A 167 -10.62 -3.15 13.00
CA VAL A 167 -10.95 -2.20 14.09
C VAL A 167 -10.91 -2.90 15.45
N GLU A 168 -11.53 -4.06 15.55
CA GLU A 168 -11.54 -4.86 16.79
C GLU A 168 -10.16 -5.46 17.06
N TYR A 169 -9.46 -5.91 16.02
CA TYR A 169 -8.10 -6.42 16.13
C TYR A 169 -7.11 -5.33 16.58
N GLU A 170 -7.25 -4.09 16.13
CA GLU A 170 -6.46 -2.95 16.63
C GLU A 170 -6.72 -2.72 18.11
N ARG A 171 -7.99 -2.74 18.54
CA ARG A 171 -8.37 -2.60 19.95
C ARG A 171 -7.71 -3.67 20.81
N ALA A 172 -7.82 -4.94 20.41
CA ALA A 172 -7.21 -6.05 21.14
C ALA A 172 -5.68 -5.92 21.26
N ASN A 173 -5.00 -5.46 20.19
CA ASN A 173 -3.55 -5.20 20.26
C ASN A 173 -3.20 -4.07 21.24
N ARG A 174 -3.97 -2.98 21.28
CA ARG A 174 -3.79 -1.88 22.23
C ARG A 174 -4.04 -2.34 23.67
N ASP A 175 -5.10 -3.12 23.91
CA ASP A 175 -5.45 -3.64 25.23
C ASP A 175 -4.37 -4.61 25.76
N PHE A 176 -3.71 -5.33 24.88
CA PHE A 176 -2.56 -6.18 25.22
C PHE A 176 -1.24 -5.40 25.40
N GLY A 177 -1.19 -4.15 24.96
CA GLY A 177 0.01 -3.30 25.03
C GLY A 177 0.97 -3.45 23.82
N ARG A 178 0.50 -4.00 22.70
CA ARG A 178 1.27 -4.02 21.45
C ARG A 178 1.20 -2.69 20.73
N GLU A 179 2.34 -2.22 20.25
CA GLU A 179 2.46 -0.96 19.52
C GLU A 179 3.60 -1.01 18.50
N GLY A 180 3.78 0.07 17.74
CA GLY A 180 4.91 0.21 16.84
C GLY A 180 4.76 -0.53 15.50
N PHE A 181 3.52 -0.81 15.06
CA PHE A 181 3.28 -1.46 13.78
C PHE A 181 1.94 -1.03 13.16
N GLY A 182 1.78 -1.38 11.89
CA GLY A 182 0.53 -1.18 11.18
C GLY A 182 0.29 -2.23 10.11
N ILE A 183 -0.93 -2.24 9.58
CA ILE A 183 -1.37 -3.15 8.53
C ILE A 183 -2.03 -2.35 7.43
N ASN A 184 -1.56 -2.58 6.21
CA ASN A 184 -2.21 -2.15 4.99
C ASN A 184 -2.68 -3.38 4.20
N LEU A 185 -3.84 -3.29 3.59
CA LEU A 185 -4.36 -4.28 2.66
C LEU A 185 -4.35 -3.69 1.26
N PHE A 186 -3.83 -4.43 0.30
CA PHE A 186 -3.77 -4.00 -1.08
C PHE A 186 -4.62 -4.90 -1.95
N THR A 187 -5.57 -4.32 -2.69
CA THR A 187 -6.32 -5.07 -3.70
C THR A 187 -5.79 -4.75 -5.10
N PRO A 188 -5.66 -5.77 -5.97
CA PRO A 188 -5.21 -5.58 -7.35
C PRO A 188 -6.03 -4.51 -8.08
N TYR A 189 -5.35 -3.70 -8.90
CA TYR A 189 -6.01 -2.67 -9.70
C TYR A 189 -5.56 -2.71 -11.17
N ARG A 190 -4.25 -2.59 -11.45
CA ARG A 190 -3.70 -2.60 -12.82
C ARG A 190 -2.33 -3.28 -12.86
N GLY A 191 -1.95 -3.77 -14.04
CA GLY A 191 -0.63 -4.37 -14.29
C GLY A 191 -0.51 -5.81 -13.81
N PHE A 192 -1.62 -6.47 -13.51
CA PHE A 192 -1.67 -7.88 -13.14
C PHE A 192 -2.03 -8.74 -14.34
N ASP A 193 -1.47 -9.94 -14.40
CA ASP A 193 -1.90 -10.98 -15.33
C ASP A 193 -3.32 -11.47 -14.98
N THR A 194 -3.98 -12.10 -15.93
CA THR A 194 -5.37 -12.56 -15.77
C THR A 194 -5.51 -13.75 -14.82
N ASP A 195 -4.42 -14.39 -14.46
CA ASP A 195 -4.35 -15.59 -13.63
C ASP A 195 -3.81 -15.34 -12.21
N ILE A 196 -3.96 -14.10 -11.70
CA ILE A 196 -3.64 -13.83 -10.30
C ILE A 196 -4.46 -14.75 -9.39
N ASN A 197 -3.79 -15.31 -8.41
CA ASN A 197 -4.35 -16.32 -7.50
C ASN A 197 -4.51 -15.82 -6.06
N PHE A 198 -4.71 -14.52 -5.89
CA PHE A 198 -4.99 -13.89 -4.59
C PHE A 198 -5.97 -12.73 -4.75
N ASP A 199 -6.74 -12.45 -3.71
CA ASP A 199 -7.71 -11.36 -3.68
C ASP A 199 -7.08 -10.06 -3.13
N PHE A 200 -6.16 -10.20 -2.17
CA PHE A 200 -5.46 -9.06 -1.58
C PHE A 200 -4.07 -9.43 -1.06
N VAL A 201 -3.23 -8.41 -0.92
CA VAL A 201 -1.94 -8.51 -0.23
C VAL A 201 -2.09 -7.90 1.16
N ASN A 202 -1.77 -8.67 2.19
CA ASN A 202 -1.62 -8.17 3.55
C ASN A 202 -0.18 -7.72 3.76
N MET A 203 0.01 -6.45 4.05
CA MET A 203 1.29 -5.87 4.42
C MET A 203 1.29 -5.51 5.89
N THR A 204 2.11 -6.17 6.68
CA THR A 204 2.41 -5.75 8.05
C THR A 204 3.75 -5.05 8.07
N TYR A 205 3.83 -3.86 8.66
CA TYR A 205 5.06 -3.08 8.78
C TYR A 205 5.29 -2.66 10.22
N TRP A 206 6.56 -2.54 10.60
CA TRP A 206 6.97 -2.08 11.94
C TRP A 206 7.69 -0.76 11.82
N TYR A 207 7.46 0.14 12.77
CA TYR A 207 8.12 1.45 12.80
C TYR A 207 9.57 1.38 13.25
N ASN A 208 9.96 0.30 13.98
CA ASN A 208 11.35 -0.01 14.28
C ASN A 208 11.55 -1.52 14.54
N ALA A 209 12.81 -1.95 14.57
CA ALA A 209 13.21 -3.34 14.75
C ALA A 209 12.92 -3.84 16.19
N GLU A 210 13.02 -2.96 17.20
CA GLU A 210 12.77 -3.30 18.60
C GLU A 210 11.32 -3.74 18.80
N LYS A 211 10.35 -2.98 18.27
CA LYS A 211 8.91 -3.33 18.36
C LYS A 211 8.57 -4.64 17.64
N ARG A 212 9.24 -4.94 16.54
CA ARG A 212 9.12 -6.26 15.91
C ARG A 212 9.65 -7.36 16.84
N SER A 213 10.80 -7.15 17.47
CA SER A 213 11.40 -8.11 18.41
C SER A 213 10.50 -8.34 19.63
N GLU A 214 9.97 -7.28 20.25
CA GLU A 214 9.00 -7.36 21.36
C GLU A 214 7.75 -8.16 20.97
N MET A 215 7.21 -7.94 19.77
CA MET A 215 6.06 -8.67 19.26
C MET A 215 6.35 -10.18 19.13
N ILE A 216 7.53 -10.54 18.66
CA ILE A 216 7.95 -11.94 18.55
C ILE A 216 8.15 -12.55 19.95
N ALA A 217 8.79 -11.83 20.86
CA ALA A 217 9.04 -12.29 22.22
C ALA A 217 7.73 -12.53 23.01
N SER A 218 6.72 -11.66 22.81
CA SER A 218 5.40 -11.78 23.45
C SER A 218 4.40 -12.64 22.68
N TYR A 219 4.82 -13.41 21.68
CA TYR A 219 3.90 -14.15 20.81
C TYR A 219 3.04 -15.17 21.58
N ARG A 220 3.61 -15.87 22.57
CA ARG A 220 2.88 -16.87 23.35
C ARG A 220 1.80 -16.20 24.20
N GLU A 221 2.16 -15.17 24.93
CA GLU A 221 1.25 -14.40 25.79
C GLU A 221 0.14 -13.76 24.97
N TRP A 222 0.48 -13.23 23.79
CA TRP A 222 -0.50 -12.72 22.85
C TRP A 222 -1.46 -13.82 22.38
N ASN A 223 -0.95 -14.99 22.04
CA ASN A 223 -1.79 -16.09 21.61
C ASN A 223 -2.76 -16.54 22.70
N ASP A 224 -2.28 -16.61 23.95
CA ASP A 224 -3.10 -16.95 25.12
C ASP A 224 -4.16 -15.84 25.42
N PHE A 225 -3.87 -14.60 25.07
CA PHE A 225 -4.81 -13.49 25.21
C PHE A 225 -5.88 -13.53 24.09
N ILE A 226 -5.45 -13.60 22.83
CA ILE A 226 -6.35 -13.46 21.68
C ILE A 226 -7.30 -14.65 21.55
N THR A 227 -6.89 -15.86 21.94
CA THR A 227 -7.74 -17.06 21.91
C THR A 227 -8.89 -17.03 22.94
N LYS A 228 -8.90 -16.08 23.86
CA LYS A 228 -10.04 -15.83 24.76
C LYS A 228 -11.07 -14.89 24.17
N THR A 229 -10.84 -14.40 22.95
CA THR A 229 -11.76 -13.56 22.18
C THR A 229 -12.33 -14.35 21.02
N ASN A 230 -13.30 -13.81 20.31
CA ASN A 230 -13.85 -14.39 19.08
C ASN A 230 -13.04 -14.02 17.82
N LEU A 231 -11.99 -13.20 17.95
CA LEU A 231 -11.21 -12.70 16.80
C LEU A 231 -10.53 -13.81 15.96
N PRO A 232 -10.00 -14.91 16.54
CA PRO A 232 -9.46 -15.99 15.72
C PRO A 232 -10.49 -16.65 14.81
N GLU A 233 -11.70 -16.93 15.32
CA GLU A 233 -12.80 -17.52 14.56
C GLU A 233 -13.34 -16.55 13.51
N GLU A 234 -13.51 -15.27 13.87
CA GLU A 234 -13.91 -14.21 12.94
C GLU A 234 -12.90 -14.08 11.80
N ARG A 235 -11.61 -14.07 12.10
CA ARG A 235 -10.57 -14.05 11.06
C ARG A 235 -10.68 -15.26 10.12
N GLN A 236 -10.91 -16.46 10.65
CA GLN A 236 -11.07 -17.68 9.86
C GLN A 236 -12.32 -17.64 8.97
N SER A 237 -13.37 -16.95 9.41
CA SER A 237 -14.58 -16.76 8.60
C SER A 237 -14.38 -15.76 7.45
N LEU A 238 -13.34 -14.91 7.48
CA LEU A 238 -13.09 -13.88 6.48
C LEU A 238 -11.95 -14.23 5.53
N ILE A 239 -10.93 -14.94 6.00
CA ILE A 239 -9.71 -15.24 5.24
C ILE A 239 -9.58 -16.75 5.09
N GLU A 240 -9.69 -17.24 3.86
CA GLU A 240 -9.50 -18.66 3.53
C GLU A 240 -8.06 -19.10 3.79
N GLY A 241 -7.09 -18.29 3.37
CA GLY A 241 -5.68 -18.56 3.57
C GLY A 241 -4.78 -17.42 3.10
N CYS A 242 -3.52 -17.48 3.56
CA CYS A 242 -2.47 -16.58 3.10
C CYS A 242 -1.19 -17.37 2.81
N SER A 243 -0.41 -16.90 1.85
CA SER A 243 0.95 -17.41 1.61
C SER A 243 1.85 -17.22 2.84
N PRO A 244 2.96 -17.95 2.96
CA PRO A 244 4.01 -17.61 3.90
C PRO A 244 4.46 -16.17 3.73
N PRO A 245 4.86 -15.48 4.83
CA PRO A 245 5.32 -14.10 4.74
C PRO A 245 6.63 -14.01 3.97
N LYS A 246 6.72 -13.00 3.11
CA LYS A 246 7.99 -12.54 2.53
C LYS A 246 8.39 -11.26 3.24
N THR A 247 9.62 -11.24 3.80
CA THR A 247 10.12 -10.10 4.58
C THR A 247 11.06 -9.25 3.76
N TRP A 248 10.87 -7.94 3.88
CA TRP A 248 11.62 -6.89 3.17
C TRP A 248 12.15 -5.85 4.15
N ALA A 249 13.31 -5.27 3.84
CA ALA A 249 13.71 -3.99 4.40
C ALA A 249 13.06 -2.89 3.55
N SER A 250 12.45 -1.91 4.18
CA SER A 250 11.77 -0.79 3.50
C SER A 250 12.30 0.53 4.05
N GLU A 251 12.88 1.35 3.19
CA GLU A 251 13.30 2.70 3.53
C GLU A 251 12.35 3.72 2.91
N TRP A 252 11.82 4.61 3.75
CA TRP A 252 11.14 5.82 3.28
C TRP A 252 12.16 6.81 2.74
N ILE A 253 12.01 7.22 1.48
CA ILE A 253 12.94 8.12 0.81
C ILE A 253 12.43 9.56 0.88
N PHE A 254 11.17 9.79 0.46
CA PHE A 254 10.55 11.11 0.49
C PHE A 254 9.02 11.05 0.45
N SER A 255 8.39 12.19 0.81
CA SER A 255 7.00 12.52 0.51
C SER A 255 6.91 13.97 0.06
N THR A 256 6.18 14.22 -1.02
CA THR A 256 5.87 15.57 -1.51
C THR A 256 4.44 15.97 -1.16
N GLY A 257 4.14 17.27 -1.03
CA GLY A 257 2.79 17.79 -0.87
C GLY A 257 2.13 17.44 0.47
N ARG A 258 2.87 17.50 1.57
CA ARG A 258 2.33 17.45 2.95
C ARG A 258 1.70 18.76 3.34
#